data_18671051e6f3316b5cb36476cf44540d
#
_entry.id   18671051e6f3316b5cb36476cf44540d
#
_cell.length_a   1.000
_cell.length_b   1.000
_cell.length_c   1.000
_cell.angle_alpha   90.00
_cell.angle_beta   90.00
_cell.angle_gamma   90.00
#
_symmetry.space_group_name_H-M   'P 1'
#
loop_
_entity.id
_entity.type
_entity.pdbx_description
1 polymer ?
#
loop_
_entity_poly.entity_id
_entity_poly.type
_entity_poly.pdbx_seq_one_letter_code
_entity_poly.pdbx_strand_id
1 'polypeptide(L)'
;MTTTDANTSRQNEENTEQIMENTAIDTQNITNIDNTAQLDSQSESIIEVRHLGKIFGTHEVLKDIDFDVQKGDVTCIIGSSGSGKSTLLRCINLFETPTVGEIYFHGEDVTKTKSAPKYREKVTMVFQSFNLFNNLSVLANCTIGPRKVLKMKKDEANAVAMKYLELVGMSAYINAKPRQLSGGQKQRVAIARALAMSPEVILFDEPTSALDPEMVGEVLEVMKELAEAGLTMIVVTHEMTFARDVANKVVFMDGGVIVEEGAPEQIFTSPKEERTKAFLSRMLAEKQNA
;
A
#
# COMPACT_ATOMS: atom_id res chain seq x y z
N MET A 1 -12.48 -55.84 6.55
CA MET A 1 -11.60 -54.81 7.17
C MET A 1 -10.20 -55.05 6.66
N THR A 2 -9.49 -53.99 6.26
CA THR A 2 -8.08 -54.00 5.83
C THR A 2 -7.83 -54.27 4.35
N THR A 3 -7.94 -53.23 3.49
CA THR A 3 -7.11 -53.07 2.26
C THR A 3 -7.24 -51.65 1.65
N THR A 4 -8.06 -50.75 2.21
CA THR A 4 -8.34 -49.44 1.65
C THR A 4 -7.42 -48.32 2.21
N ASP A 5 -6.89 -48.51 3.42
CA ASP A 5 -6.08 -47.46 4.07
C ASP A 5 -4.59 -47.41 3.63
N ALA A 6 -4.08 -48.53 3.10
CA ALA A 6 -2.69 -48.61 2.63
C ALA A 6 -2.43 -47.94 1.26
N ASN A 7 -3.48 -47.80 0.44
CA ASN A 7 -3.36 -47.18 -0.89
C ASN A 7 -3.39 -45.66 -0.85
N THR A 8 -4.10 -45.06 0.12
CA THR A 8 -4.18 -43.61 0.26
C THR A 8 -2.89 -43.00 0.82
N SER A 9 -2.19 -43.74 1.69
CA SER A 9 -0.91 -43.29 2.23
C SER A 9 0.21 -43.30 1.19
N ARG A 10 0.25 -44.30 0.31
CA ARG A 10 1.25 -44.37 -0.79
C ARG A 10 1.06 -43.30 -1.85
N GLN A 11 -0.18 -42.97 -2.18
CA GLN A 11 -0.48 -41.90 -3.15
C GLN A 11 -0.11 -40.49 -2.62
N ASN A 12 -0.18 -40.28 -1.32
CA ASN A 12 0.25 -39.00 -0.73
C ASN A 12 1.78 -38.91 -0.62
N GLU A 13 2.50 -40.00 -0.43
CA GLU A 13 3.98 -39.99 -0.44
C GLU A 13 4.53 -39.76 -1.86
N GLU A 14 3.98 -40.39 -2.88
CA GLU A 14 4.39 -40.20 -4.29
C GLU A 14 4.10 -38.79 -4.78
N ASN A 15 3.02 -38.13 -4.36
CA ASN A 15 2.74 -36.73 -4.68
C ASN A 15 3.69 -35.74 -3.98
N THR A 16 4.19 -36.09 -2.80
CA THR A 16 5.13 -35.24 -2.06
C THR A 16 6.54 -35.34 -2.65
N GLU A 17 6.97 -36.51 -3.10
CA GLU A 17 8.23 -36.68 -3.81
C GLU A 17 8.25 -36.02 -5.19
N GLN A 18 7.14 -36.07 -5.94
CA GLN A 18 7.04 -35.43 -7.25
C GLN A 18 7.02 -33.88 -7.17
N ILE A 19 6.56 -33.33 -6.05
CA ILE A 19 6.64 -31.87 -5.77
C ILE A 19 8.07 -31.46 -5.39
N MET A 20 8.81 -32.33 -4.72
CA MET A 20 10.23 -32.04 -4.36
C MET A 20 11.20 -32.23 -5.54
N GLU A 21 10.95 -33.16 -6.48
CA GLU A 21 11.76 -33.32 -7.68
C GLU A 21 11.58 -32.16 -8.68
N ASN A 22 10.41 -31.57 -8.80
CA ASN A 22 10.18 -30.42 -9.67
C ASN A 22 10.77 -29.10 -9.14
N THR A 23 11.21 -29.06 -7.89
CA THR A 23 11.89 -27.89 -7.29
C THR A 23 13.42 -28.00 -7.39
N ALA A 24 13.96 -29.16 -7.77
CA ALA A 24 15.40 -29.43 -7.80
C ALA A 24 16.05 -29.38 -9.22
N ILE A 25 15.28 -29.13 -10.27
CA ILE A 25 15.79 -29.19 -11.66
C ILE A 25 16.23 -27.81 -12.22
N ASP A 26 16.20 -26.73 -11.44
CA ASP A 26 16.58 -25.40 -11.96
C ASP A 26 17.90 -24.83 -11.41
N THR A 27 18.76 -25.68 -10.81
CA THR A 27 20.02 -25.21 -10.21
C THR A 27 21.30 -25.60 -10.99
N GLN A 28 21.22 -26.19 -12.17
CA GLN A 28 22.39 -26.65 -12.93
C GLN A 28 22.64 -25.99 -14.29
N ASN A 29 21.97 -24.86 -14.64
CA ASN A 29 22.23 -24.14 -15.90
C ASN A 29 22.75 -22.71 -15.72
N ILE A 30 23.49 -22.44 -14.63
CA ILE A 30 24.18 -21.13 -14.45
C ILE A 30 25.67 -21.39 -14.31
N THR A 31 26.32 -21.85 -15.38
CA THR A 31 27.77 -21.63 -15.59
C THR A 31 28.02 -21.69 -17.09
N ASN A 32 28.08 -20.54 -17.70
CA ASN A 32 28.83 -20.12 -18.88
C ASN A 32 28.02 -19.13 -19.75
N ILE A 33 28.06 -17.86 -19.41
CA ILE A 33 28.10 -16.79 -20.38
C ILE A 33 29.03 -15.72 -19.80
N ASP A 34 30.25 -15.70 -20.33
CA ASP A 34 31.20 -14.62 -20.14
C ASP A 34 30.74 -13.31 -20.81
N ASN A 35 30.90 -12.23 -20.09
CA ASN A 35 31.21 -10.85 -20.53
C ASN A 35 30.49 -10.33 -21.78
N THR A 36 29.57 -9.46 -21.54
CA THR A 36 29.39 -8.09 -22.07
C THR A 36 27.91 -7.74 -22.13
N ALA A 37 27.42 -7.17 -21.07
CA ALA A 37 26.38 -6.15 -21.06
C ALA A 37 26.17 -5.76 -19.59
N GLN A 38 26.64 -4.59 -19.21
CA GLN A 38 26.01 -3.82 -18.13
C GLN A 38 24.56 -3.60 -18.55
N LEU A 39 23.71 -4.55 -18.27
CA LEU A 39 22.28 -4.30 -18.24
C LEU A 39 22.04 -3.59 -16.92
N ASP A 40 21.85 -2.27 -17.01
CA ASP A 40 21.11 -1.50 -16.03
C ASP A 40 19.89 -2.34 -15.60
N SER A 41 19.95 -2.87 -14.40
CA SER A 41 18.76 -3.33 -13.70
C SER A 41 17.99 -2.08 -13.28
N GLN A 42 17.39 -1.35 -14.22
CA GLN A 42 16.32 -0.43 -13.93
C GLN A 42 15.17 -1.28 -13.42
N SER A 43 15.03 -1.35 -12.10
CA SER A 43 13.81 -1.87 -11.50
C SER A 43 12.67 -1.04 -12.07
N GLU A 44 11.75 -1.71 -12.76
CA GLU A 44 10.67 -1.05 -13.50
C GLU A 44 9.74 -0.35 -12.50
N SER A 45 9.64 0.97 -12.59
CA SER A 45 8.75 1.76 -11.74
C SER A 45 7.31 1.35 -11.99
N ILE A 46 6.60 0.98 -10.93
CA ILE A 46 5.17 0.64 -11.01
C ILE A 46 4.30 1.90 -11.13
N ILE A 47 4.70 2.99 -10.47
CA ILE A 47 4.07 4.31 -10.59
C ILE A 47 5.17 5.33 -10.86
N GLU A 48 4.96 6.19 -11.86
CA GLU A 48 5.75 7.37 -12.12
C GLU A 48 4.85 8.60 -12.19
N VAL A 49 5.27 9.67 -11.54
CA VAL A 49 4.60 10.98 -11.54
C VAL A 49 5.54 11.96 -12.19
N ARG A 50 5.09 12.68 -13.23
CA ARG A 50 5.91 13.62 -14.02
C ARG A 50 5.24 14.97 -14.11
N HIS A 51 5.95 16.00 -13.66
CA HIS A 51 5.55 17.42 -13.72
C HIS A 51 4.14 17.67 -13.21
N LEU A 52 3.73 16.93 -12.14
CA LEU A 52 2.38 16.97 -11.65
C LEU A 52 2.08 18.27 -10.91
N GLY A 53 1.08 19.00 -11.39
CA GLY A 53 0.56 20.19 -10.74
C GLY A 53 -0.94 20.10 -10.50
N LYS A 54 -1.40 20.69 -9.38
CA LYS A 54 -2.83 20.77 -9.03
C LYS A 54 -3.19 22.13 -8.49
N ILE A 55 -4.19 22.74 -9.13
CA ILE A 55 -4.73 24.05 -8.76
C ILE A 55 -6.21 23.88 -8.41
N PHE A 56 -6.64 24.43 -7.29
CA PHE A 56 -8.05 24.56 -6.88
C PHE A 56 -8.44 26.03 -6.91
N GLY A 57 -9.26 26.42 -7.89
CA GLY A 57 -9.58 27.83 -8.13
C GLY A 57 -8.33 28.63 -8.46
N THR A 58 -7.88 29.48 -7.54
CA THR A 58 -6.62 30.26 -7.68
C THR A 58 -5.48 29.73 -6.82
N HIS A 59 -5.75 28.69 -6.02
CA HIS A 59 -4.76 28.15 -5.08
C HIS A 59 -4.02 26.95 -5.69
N GLU A 60 -2.72 27.12 -5.88
CA GLU A 60 -1.82 26.08 -6.37
C GLU A 60 -1.34 25.22 -5.19
N VAL A 61 -1.77 23.95 -5.16
CA VAL A 61 -1.52 23.00 -4.09
C VAL A 61 -0.34 22.09 -4.39
N LEU A 62 -0.20 21.65 -5.63
CA LEU A 62 0.95 20.88 -6.11
C LEU A 62 1.64 21.63 -7.22
N LYS A 63 2.98 21.68 -7.16
CA LYS A 63 3.83 22.49 -8.03
C LYS A 63 4.96 21.61 -8.55
N ASP A 64 4.83 21.16 -9.78
CA ASP A 64 5.90 20.44 -10.49
C ASP A 64 6.45 19.24 -9.68
N ILE A 65 5.57 18.28 -9.38
CA ILE A 65 5.92 17.08 -8.62
C ILE A 65 6.41 15.99 -9.57
N ASP A 66 7.64 15.53 -9.33
CA ASP A 66 8.21 14.36 -9.97
C ASP A 66 8.59 13.34 -8.90
N PHE A 67 8.12 12.11 -9.03
CA PHE A 67 8.59 11.01 -8.19
C PHE A 67 8.19 9.65 -8.77
N ASP A 68 8.85 8.58 -8.30
CA ASP A 68 8.63 7.22 -8.74
C ASP A 68 8.49 6.25 -7.57
N VAL A 69 7.82 5.13 -7.81
CA VAL A 69 7.66 4.03 -6.86
C VAL A 69 8.00 2.72 -7.55
N GLN A 70 8.88 1.93 -6.94
CA GLN A 70 9.25 0.62 -7.43
C GLN A 70 8.26 -0.43 -6.93
N LYS A 71 8.09 -1.50 -7.70
CA LYS A 71 7.23 -2.61 -7.28
C LYS A 71 7.80 -3.28 -6.02
N GLY A 72 6.95 -3.49 -5.02
CA GLY A 72 7.31 -4.07 -3.73
C GLY A 72 7.83 -3.05 -2.72
N ASP A 73 8.04 -1.78 -3.10
CA ASP A 73 8.51 -0.76 -2.20
C ASP A 73 7.41 -0.15 -1.34
N VAL A 74 7.82 0.29 -0.17
CA VAL A 74 7.05 1.17 0.72
C VAL A 74 7.63 2.58 0.61
N THR A 75 6.89 3.48 -0.03
CA THR A 75 7.25 4.91 -0.10
C THR A 75 6.44 5.69 0.93
N CYS A 76 7.12 6.28 1.92
CA CYS A 76 6.48 7.15 2.91
C CYS A 76 6.59 8.62 2.50
N ILE A 77 5.47 9.33 2.47
CA ILE A 77 5.39 10.77 2.22
C ILE A 77 5.15 11.48 3.56
N ILE A 78 6.11 12.30 3.97
CA ILE A 78 6.07 13.07 5.21
C ILE A 78 6.07 14.58 4.90
N GLY A 79 5.73 15.42 5.85
CA GLY A 79 5.75 16.87 5.69
C GLY A 79 4.67 17.60 6.48
N SER A 80 4.73 18.93 6.46
CA SER A 80 3.82 19.79 7.23
C SER A 80 2.35 19.62 6.78
N SER A 81 1.42 19.95 7.68
CA SER A 81 -0.01 20.00 7.32
C SER A 81 -0.22 21.02 6.19
N GLY A 82 -1.05 20.68 5.21
CA GLY A 82 -1.30 21.54 4.05
C GLY A 82 -0.20 21.53 2.98
N SER A 83 0.85 20.71 3.08
CA SER A 83 1.91 20.63 2.07
C SER A 83 1.51 19.93 0.77
N GLY A 84 0.27 19.41 0.65
CA GLY A 84 -0.23 18.79 -0.58
C GLY A 84 -0.21 17.26 -0.60
N LYS A 85 0.28 16.57 0.45
CA LYS A 85 0.44 15.10 0.52
C LYS A 85 -0.83 14.32 0.14
N SER A 86 -1.95 14.58 0.80
CA SER A 86 -3.23 13.92 0.50
C SER A 86 -3.75 14.26 -0.89
N THR A 87 -3.48 15.47 -1.39
CA THR A 87 -3.82 15.88 -2.76
C THR A 87 -3.01 15.07 -3.78
N LEU A 88 -1.71 14.86 -3.52
CA LEU A 88 -0.85 14.03 -4.36
C LEU A 88 -1.39 12.59 -4.42
N LEU A 89 -1.69 11.96 -3.27
CA LEU A 89 -2.29 10.62 -3.25
C LEU A 89 -3.60 10.54 -4.04
N ARG A 90 -4.47 11.56 -3.90
CA ARG A 90 -5.74 11.61 -4.62
C ARG A 90 -5.56 11.81 -6.12
N CYS A 91 -4.54 12.54 -6.53
CA CYS A 91 -4.16 12.63 -7.95
C CYS A 91 -3.65 11.28 -8.46
N ILE A 92 -2.76 10.61 -7.71
CA ILE A 92 -2.25 9.28 -8.08
C ILE A 92 -3.41 8.27 -8.22
N ASN A 93 -4.41 8.30 -7.35
CA ASN A 93 -5.59 7.44 -7.46
C ASN A 93 -6.63 7.93 -8.47
N LEU A 94 -6.43 9.09 -9.11
CA LEU A 94 -7.39 9.75 -10.01
C LEU A 94 -8.74 10.11 -9.35
N PHE A 95 -8.78 10.27 -8.00
CA PHE A 95 -9.91 10.92 -7.32
C PHE A 95 -9.90 12.42 -7.59
N GLU A 96 -8.71 13.01 -7.72
CA GLU A 96 -8.51 14.37 -8.19
C GLU A 96 -7.82 14.30 -9.56
N THR A 97 -8.35 15.02 -10.53
CA THR A 97 -7.70 15.14 -11.82
C THR A 97 -6.56 16.16 -11.71
N PRO A 98 -5.32 15.83 -12.08
CA PRO A 98 -4.24 16.79 -12.18
C PRO A 98 -4.61 17.98 -13.07
N THR A 99 -4.07 19.16 -12.76
CA THR A 99 -4.24 20.34 -13.63
C THR A 99 -3.25 20.30 -14.77
N VAL A 100 -2.01 19.84 -14.49
CA VAL A 100 -0.93 19.60 -15.44
C VAL A 100 -0.14 18.37 -15.03
N GLY A 101 0.68 17.85 -15.92
CA GLY A 101 1.54 16.69 -15.68
C GLY A 101 0.83 15.36 -15.93
N GLU A 102 1.57 14.30 -15.73
CA GLU A 102 1.19 12.95 -16.13
C GLU A 102 1.48 11.96 -15.00
N ILE A 103 0.68 10.89 -14.93
CA ILE A 103 0.87 9.77 -14.01
C ILE A 103 0.92 8.51 -14.86
N TYR A 104 1.98 7.74 -14.71
CA TYR A 104 2.15 6.47 -15.39
C TYR A 104 1.99 5.31 -14.42
N PHE A 105 1.32 4.26 -14.85
CA PHE A 105 1.20 3.00 -14.17
C PHE A 105 1.64 1.89 -15.12
N HIS A 106 2.69 1.14 -14.76
CA HIS A 106 3.36 0.20 -15.67
C HIS A 106 3.73 0.85 -17.02
N GLY A 107 4.22 2.09 -17.00
CA GLY A 107 4.59 2.84 -18.21
C GLY A 107 3.42 3.38 -19.04
N GLU A 108 2.16 3.08 -18.67
CA GLU A 108 0.98 3.61 -19.37
C GLU A 108 0.47 4.89 -18.69
N ASP A 109 0.28 5.97 -19.46
CA ASP A 109 -0.30 7.23 -18.96
C ASP A 109 -1.76 7.02 -18.55
N VAL A 110 -2.01 7.04 -17.22
CA VAL A 110 -3.33 6.85 -16.65
C VAL A 110 -4.14 8.15 -16.52
N THR A 111 -3.52 9.32 -16.69
CA THR A 111 -4.21 10.62 -16.63
C THR A 111 -5.20 10.79 -17.78
N LYS A 112 -4.92 10.17 -18.92
CA LYS A 112 -5.74 10.16 -20.14
C LYS A 112 -6.70 8.97 -20.22
N THR A 113 -6.73 8.12 -19.17
CA THR A 113 -7.57 6.91 -19.21
C THR A 113 -9.04 7.24 -19.23
N LYS A 114 -9.79 6.53 -20.09
CA LYS A 114 -11.27 6.60 -20.10
C LYS A 114 -11.90 5.75 -18.99
N SER A 115 -11.12 4.96 -18.27
CA SER A 115 -11.59 4.00 -17.27
C SER A 115 -10.82 4.10 -15.95
N ALA A 116 -10.93 5.25 -15.27
CA ALA A 116 -10.42 5.41 -13.91
C ALA A 116 -10.92 4.31 -12.93
N PRO A 117 -12.15 3.78 -13.02
CA PRO A 117 -12.57 2.65 -12.18
C PRO A 117 -11.69 1.41 -12.37
N LYS A 118 -11.29 1.05 -13.60
CA LYS A 118 -10.42 -0.11 -13.86
C LYS A 118 -9.02 0.08 -13.27
N TYR A 119 -8.48 1.29 -13.37
CA TYR A 119 -7.21 1.64 -12.72
C TYR A 119 -7.30 1.49 -11.19
N ARG A 120 -8.39 1.97 -10.56
CA ARG A 120 -8.63 1.86 -9.12
C ARG A 120 -8.87 0.44 -8.61
N GLU A 121 -9.10 -0.55 -9.49
CA GLU A 121 -9.07 -1.97 -9.12
C GLU A 121 -7.66 -2.41 -8.74
N LYS A 122 -6.63 -1.81 -9.37
CA LYS A 122 -5.21 -2.12 -9.18
C LYS A 122 -4.51 -1.21 -8.17
N VAL A 123 -4.92 0.05 -8.11
CA VAL A 123 -4.38 1.06 -7.19
C VAL A 123 -5.48 1.49 -6.24
N THR A 124 -5.59 0.79 -5.10
CA THR A 124 -6.64 1.06 -4.10
C THR A 124 -6.20 2.10 -3.08
N MET A 125 -7.17 2.71 -2.39
CA MET A 125 -6.88 3.75 -1.40
C MET A 125 -7.59 3.46 -0.08
N VAL A 126 -6.83 3.59 1.03
CA VAL A 126 -7.30 3.58 2.40
C VAL A 126 -7.27 5.01 2.92
N PHE A 127 -8.41 5.50 3.35
CA PHE A 127 -8.61 6.90 3.74
C PHE A 127 -8.48 7.09 5.26
N GLN A 128 -8.14 8.28 5.66
CA GLN A 128 -8.13 8.74 7.05
C GLN A 128 -9.48 8.50 7.76
N SER A 129 -10.60 8.72 7.09
CA SER A 129 -11.96 8.61 7.64
C SER A 129 -12.60 7.23 7.48
N PHE A 130 -11.82 6.16 7.25
CA PHE A 130 -12.22 4.76 7.08
C PHE A 130 -13.16 4.52 5.88
N ASN A 131 -14.12 5.37 5.62
CA ASN A 131 -15.11 5.33 4.53
C ASN A 131 -15.86 3.98 4.40
N LEU A 132 -16.17 3.34 5.54
CA LEU A 132 -16.96 2.11 5.55
C LEU A 132 -18.43 2.40 5.25
N PHE A 133 -19.08 1.48 4.56
CA PHE A 133 -20.52 1.52 4.32
C PHE A 133 -21.27 1.20 5.63
N ASN A 134 -21.84 2.22 6.27
CA ASN A 134 -22.45 2.11 7.60
C ASN A 134 -23.66 1.16 7.68
N ASN A 135 -24.33 0.95 6.55
CA ASN A 135 -25.48 0.04 6.42
C ASN A 135 -25.07 -1.43 6.19
N LEU A 136 -23.81 -1.69 5.87
CA LEU A 136 -23.27 -3.03 5.61
C LEU A 136 -22.54 -3.58 6.84
N SER A 137 -22.50 -4.91 6.97
CA SER A 137 -21.66 -5.58 7.95
C SER A 137 -20.18 -5.49 7.54
N VAL A 138 -19.28 -5.89 8.45
CA VAL A 138 -17.83 -6.00 8.18
C VAL A 138 -17.58 -6.89 6.96
N LEU A 139 -18.10 -8.11 6.93
CA LEU A 139 -17.96 -9.01 5.79
C LEU A 139 -18.52 -8.41 4.50
N ALA A 140 -19.70 -7.77 4.58
CA ALA A 140 -20.32 -7.15 3.41
C ALA A 140 -19.52 -5.95 2.87
N ASN A 141 -18.86 -5.18 3.75
CA ASN A 141 -17.91 -4.13 3.35
C ASN A 141 -16.75 -4.69 2.53
N CYS A 142 -16.18 -5.83 2.94
CA CYS A 142 -15.05 -6.45 2.25
C CYS A 142 -15.45 -7.23 0.99
N THR A 143 -16.71 -7.68 0.88
CA THR A 143 -17.16 -8.48 -0.28
C THR A 143 -17.81 -7.67 -1.39
N ILE A 144 -18.26 -6.43 -1.12
CA ILE A 144 -19.00 -5.62 -2.11
C ILE A 144 -18.15 -5.29 -3.35
N GLY A 145 -16.88 -4.92 -3.15
CA GLY A 145 -15.93 -4.63 -4.24
C GLY A 145 -15.69 -5.87 -5.10
N PRO A 146 -15.17 -6.98 -4.56
CA PRO A 146 -14.95 -8.23 -5.30
C PRO A 146 -16.18 -8.69 -6.09
N ARG A 147 -17.38 -8.59 -5.50
CA ARG A 147 -18.63 -9.00 -6.18
C ARG A 147 -19.09 -8.04 -7.27
N LYS A 148 -19.03 -6.73 -7.03
CA LYS A 148 -19.60 -5.73 -7.93
C LYS A 148 -18.63 -5.33 -9.05
N VAL A 149 -17.35 -5.21 -8.72
CA VAL A 149 -16.29 -4.76 -9.63
C VAL A 149 -15.62 -5.95 -10.30
N LEU A 150 -15.04 -6.89 -9.52
CA LEU A 150 -14.33 -8.06 -10.04
C LEU A 150 -15.27 -9.18 -10.50
N LYS A 151 -16.60 -9.04 -10.30
CA LYS A 151 -17.62 -10.03 -10.71
C LYS A 151 -17.45 -11.41 -10.07
N MET A 152 -16.76 -11.51 -8.94
CA MET A 152 -16.61 -12.76 -8.20
C MET A 152 -17.95 -13.33 -7.75
N LYS A 153 -18.06 -14.65 -7.69
CA LYS A 153 -19.19 -15.33 -7.07
C LYS A 153 -19.21 -15.07 -5.57
N LYS A 154 -20.38 -15.22 -4.95
CA LYS A 154 -20.58 -14.90 -3.52
C LYS A 154 -19.59 -15.66 -2.62
N ASP A 155 -19.46 -16.96 -2.84
CA ASP A 155 -18.64 -17.81 -1.97
C ASP A 155 -17.15 -17.53 -2.14
N GLU A 156 -16.70 -17.26 -3.37
CA GLU A 156 -15.34 -16.83 -3.69
C GLU A 156 -15.02 -15.47 -3.02
N ALA A 157 -15.91 -14.48 -3.19
CA ALA A 157 -15.73 -13.17 -2.55
C ALA A 157 -15.72 -13.26 -1.02
N ASN A 158 -16.54 -14.16 -0.44
CA ASN A 158 -16.54 -14.42 1.00
C ASN A 158 -15.21 -15.04 1.45
N ALA A 159 -14.68 -16.02 0.73
CA ALA A 159 -13.41 -16.67 1.05
C ALA A 159 -12.24 -15.65 1.01
N VAL A 160 -12.19 -14.82 -0.03
CA VAL A 160 -11.18 -13.74 -0.16
C VAL A 160 -11.32 -12.74 0.99
N ALA A 161 -12.53 -12.28 1.29
CA ALA A 161 -12.76 -11.33 2.37
C ALA A 161 -12.39 -11.91 3.75
N MET A 162 -12.74 -13.17 4.02
CA MET A 162 -12.40 -13.85 5.28
C MET A 162 -10.89 -13.97 5.47
N LYS A 163 -10.12 -14.33 4.42
CA LYS A 163 -8.67 -14.37 4.46
C LYS A 163 -8.08 -13.04 4.97
N TYR A 164 -8.53 -11.92 4.41
CA TYR A 164 -7.99 -10.61 4.80
C TYR A 164 -8.56 -10.09 6.13
N LEU A 165 -9.79 -10.45 6.48
CA LEU A 165 -10.34 -10.15 7.82
C LEU A 165 -9.62 -10.94 8.92
N GLU A 166 -9.17 -12.14 8.64
CA GLU A 166 -8.32 -12.93 9.54
C GLU A 166 -6.94 -12.29 9.70
N LEU A 167 -6.29 -11.90 8.60
CA LEU A 167 -5.01 -11.21 8.60
C LEU A 167 -5.02 -9.96 9.49
N VAL A 168 -6.08 -9.15 9.41
CA VAL A 168 -6.21 -7.93 10.23
C VAL A 168 -6.86 -8.16 11.60
N GLY A 169 -7.06 -9.42 12.04
CA GLY A 169 -7.65 -9.76 13.34
C GLY A 169 -9.12 -9.40 13.51
N MET A 170 -9.89 -9.37 12.41
CA MET A 170 -11.30 -8.95 12.42
C MET A 170 -12.30 -10.07 12.12
N SER A 171 -11.87 -11.33 12.09
CA SER A 171 -12.72 -12.50 11.79
C SER A 171 -13.88 -12.68 12.78
N ALA A 172 -13.70 -12.35 14.07
CA ALA A 172 -14.75 -12.42 15.07
C ALA A 172 -15.86 -11.36 14.88
N TYR A 173 -15.62 -10.32 14.08
CA TYR A 173 -16.52 -9.17 13.92
C TYR A 173 -17.26 -9.14 12.59
N ILE A 174 -17.27 -10.22 11.81
CA ILE A 174 -17.81 -10.28 10.44
C ILE A 174 -19.26 -9.81 10.30
N ASN A 175 -20.07 -10.04 11.34
CA ASN A 175 -21.48 -9.65 11.38
C ASN A 175 -21.71 -8.25 11.98
N ALA A 176 -20.70 -7.64 12.61
CA ALA A 176 -20.81 -6.32 13.20
C ALA A 176 -20.98 -5.24 12.12
N LYS A 177 -21.60 -4.12 12.49
CA LYS A 177 -21.68 -2.91 11.65
C LYS A 177 -20.63 -1.90 12.08
N PRO A 178 -20.20 -0.98 11.21
CA PRO A 178 -19.16 0.01 11.54
C PRO A 178 -19.42 0.80 12.84
N ARG A 179 -20.66 1.11 13.16
CA ARG A 179 -21.02 1.82 14.39
C ARG A 179 -20.70 1.05 15.70
N GLN A 180 -20.46 -0.25 15.61
CA GLN A 180 -20.16 -1.14 16.73
C GLN A 180 -18.66 -1.37 16.92
N LEU A 181 -17.83 -0.75 16.08
CA LEU A 181 -16.38 -0.92 16.03
C LEU A 181 -15.67 0.31 16.60
N SER A 182 -14.52 0.09 17.22
CA SER A 182 -13.56 1.15 17.57
C SER A 182 -12.93 1.79 16.31
N GLY A 183 -12.22 2.89 16.46
CA GLY A 183 -11.48 3.54 15.37
C GLY A 183 -10.48 2.60 14.70
N GLY A 184 -9.60 1.95 15.48
CA GLY A 184 -8.62 0.99 14.98
C GLY A 184 -9.26 -0.22 14.29
N GLN A 185 -10.36 -0.75 14.85
CA GLN A 185 -11.13 -1.83 14.21
C GLN A 185 -11.70 -1.40 12.84
N LYS A 186 -12.26 -0.18 12.73
CA LYS A 186 -12.75 0.36 11.46
C LYS A 186 -11.62 0.48 10.44
N GLN A 187 -10.46 0.94 10.87
CA GLN A 187 -9.30 1.08 9.98
C GLN A 187 -8.81 -0.27 9.49
N ARG A 188 -8.69 -1.25 10.37
CA ARG A 188 -8.32 -2.62 9.98
C ARG A 188 -9.33 -3.23 8.99
N VAL A 189 -10.62 -3.00 9.17
CA VAL A 189 -11.65 -3.40 8.19
C VAL A 189 -11.49 -2.64 6.85
N ALA A 190 -11.14 -1.35 6.88
CA ALA A 190 -10.87 -0.58 5.65
C ALA A 190 -9.65 -1.12 4.89
N ILE A 191 -8.60 -1.54 5.60
CA ILE A 191 -7.44 -2.22 5.03
C ILE A 191 -7.85 -3.56 4.41
N ALA A 192 -8.57 -4.43 5.16
CA ALA A 192 -9.05 -5.71 4.64
C ALA A 192 -9.94 -5.54 3.40
N ARG A 193 -10.79 -4.52 3.36
CA ARG A 193 -11.61 -4.18 2.19
C ARG A 193 -10.75 -3.80 0.98
N ALA A 194 -9.69 -3.04 1.17
CA ALA A 194 -8.77 -2.68 0.10
C ALA A 194 -8.02 -3.92 -0.42
N LEU A 195 -7.50 -4.75 0.46
CA LEU A 195 -6.80 -6.00 0.15
C LEU A 195 -7.70 -7.02 -0.59
N ALA A 196 -9.00 -7.05 -0.28
CA ALA A 196 -9.96 -7.95 -0.93
C ALA A 196 -10.13 -7.66 -2.44
N MET A 197 -9.70 -6.51 -2.92
CA MET A 197 -9.63 -6.18 -4.35
C MET A 197 -8.40 -6.78 -5.04
N SER A 198 -7.46 -7.40 -4.30
CA SER A 198 -6.17 -7.90 -4.79
C SER A 198 -5.39 -6.81 -5.56
N PRO A 199 -5.15 -5.65 -4.94
CA PRO A 199 -4.50 -4.53 -5.58
C PRO A 199 -3.01 -4.80 -5.82
N GLU A 200 -2.42 -4.09 -6.77
CA GLU A 200 -0.97 -4.06 -7.00
C GLU A 200 -0.29 -2.97 -6.15
N VAL A 201 -1.03 -1.89 -5.84
CA VAL A 201 -0.56 -0.79 -5.00
C VAL A 201 -1.66 -0.37 -4.03
N ILE A 202 -1.31 -0.13 -2.77
CA ILE A 202 -2.22 0.50 -1.80
C ILE A 202 -1.68 1.87 -1.40
N LEU A 203 -2.55 2.87 -1.49
CA LEU A 203 -2.32 4.24 -1.05
C LEU A 203 -2.96 4.44 0.32
N PHE A 204 -2.18 4.88 1.31
CA PHE A 204 -2.66 5.16 2.66
C PHE A 204 -2.62 6.68 2.92
N ASP A 205 -3.77 7.31 3.10
CA ASP A 205 -3.90 8.74 3.42
C ASP A 205 -4.07 8.90 4.92
N GLU A 206 -2.99 9.11 5.66
CA GLU A 206 -2.93 9.30 7.12
C GLU A 206 -3.75 8.22 7.89
N PRO A 207 -3.40 6.94 7.78
CA PRO A 207 -4.24 5.83 8.26
C PRO A 207 -4.43 5.79 9.77
N THR A 208 -3.63 6.53 10.55
CA THR A 208 -3.65 6.53 12.02
C THR A 208 -4.15 7.85 12.62
N SER A 209 -4.25 8.93 11.85
CA SER A 209 -4.53 10.27 12.38
C SER A 209 -5.93 10.46 12.99
N ALA A 210 -6.89 9.58 12.67
CA ALA A 210 -8.24 9.58 13.26
C ALA A 210 -8.39 8.56 14.40
N LEU A 211 -7.29 8.02 14.94
CA LEU A 211 -7.28 6.98 15.97
C LEU A 211 -6.81 7.51 17.31
N ASP A 212 -7.34 6.90 18.37
CA ASP A 212 -6.76 7.07 19.70
C ASP A 212 -5.36 6.46 19.76
N PRO A 213 -4.41 7.06 20.50
CA PRO A 213 -3.01 6.60 20.56
C PRO A 213 -2.83 5.11 20.87
N GLU A 214 -3.70 4.56 21.72
CA GLU A 214 -3.68 3.13 22.10
C GLU A 214 -3.98 2.19 20.91
N MET A 215 -4.65 2.69 19.88
CA MET A 215 -5.06 1.90 18.72
C MET A 215 -4.12 2.03 17.51
N VAL A 216 -3.20 2.97 17.54
CA VAL A 216 -2.26 3.25 16.44
C VAL A 216 -1.36 2.05 16.19
N GLY A 217 -0.81 1.45 17.26
CA GLY A 217 0.11 0.32 17.17
C GLY A 217 -0.45 -0.87 16.40
N GLU A 218 -1.71 -1.26 16.65
CA GLU A 218 -2.35 -2.38 15.96
C GLU A 218 -2.49 -2.17 14.46
N VAL A 219 -2.72 -0.93 14.01
CA VAL A 219 -2.84 -0.60 12.59
C VAL A 219 -1.47 -0.57 11.92
N LEU A 220 -0.46 -0.01 12.60
CA LEU A 220 0.91 0.03 12.09
C LEU A 220 1.52 -1.38 11.96
N GLU A 221 1.21 -2.29 12.89
CA GLU A 221 1.68 -3.68 12.81
C GLU A 221 1.11 -4.39 11.58
N VAL A 222 -0.20 -4.25 11.32
CA VAL A 222 -0.81 -4.78 10.08
C VAL A 222 -0.12 -4.20 8.84
N MET A 223 0.17 -2.90 8.82
CA MET A 223 0.85 -2.28 7.68
C MET A 223 2.29 -2.77 7.51
N LYS A 224 2.99 -3.08 8.61
CA LYS A 224 4.32 -3.67 8.59
C LYS A 224 4.29 -5.10 8.03
N GLU A 225 3.35 -5.94 8.46
CA GLU A 225 3.15 -7.28 7.89
C GLU A 225 2.89 -7.23 6.38
N LEU A 226 2.14 -6.24 5.90
CA LEU A 226 1.91 -6.04 4.46
C LEU A 226 3.18 -5.63 3.71
N ALA A 227 4.02 -4.80 4.32
CA ALA A 227 5.32 -4.42 3.77
C ALA A 227 6.26 -5.64 3.66
N GLU A 228 6.35 -6.44 4.72
CA GLU A 228 7.15 -7.66 4.77
C GLU A 228 6.66 -8.71 3.74
N ALA A 229 5.36 -8.72 3.44
CA ALA A 229 4.77 -9.54 2.37
C ALA A 229 5.05 -9.01 0.95
N GLY A 230 5.79 -7.90 0.79
CA GLY A 230 6.18 -7.33 -0.50
C GLY A 230 5.08 -6.55 -1.22
N LEU A 231 4.07 -6.06 -0.49
CA LEU A 231 3.01 -5.24 -1.08
C LEU A 231 3.53 -3.82 -1.35
N THR A 232 3.34 -3.33 -2.57
CA THR A 232 3.70 -1.94 -2.90
C THR A 232 2.77 -0.97 -2.20
N MET A 233 3.34 -0.02 -1.44
CA MET A 233 2.57 0.94 -0.66
C MET A 233 3.09 2.36 -0.82
N ILE A 234 2.18 3.34 -0.91
CA ILE A 234 2.49 4.76 -0.74
C ILE A 234 1.72 5.24 0.49
N VAL A 235 2.44 5.71 1.50
CA VAL A 235 1.89 6.01 2.82
C VAL A 235 2.14 7.47 3.18
N VAL A 236 1.10 8.28 3.23
CA VAL A 236 1.14 9.59 3.89
C VAL A 236 0.99 9.37 5.37
N THR A 237 1.98 9.76 6.18
CA THR A 237 1.98 9.49 7.61
C THR A 237 2.67 10.57 8.43
N HIS A 238 2.27 10.70 9.68
CA HIS A 238 2.95 11.43 10.75
C HIS A 238 3.69 10.50 11.71
N GLU A 239 3.65 9.18 11.48
CA GLU A 239 4.35 8.19 12.30
C GLU A 239 5.80 8.04 11.81
N MET A 240 6.69 8.89 12.35
CA MET A 240 8.10 8.94 11.90
C MET A 240 8.86 7.64 12.16
N THR A 241 8.52 6.93 13.24
CA THR A 241 9.12 5.63 13.58
C THR A 241 8.75 4.60 12.50
N PHE A 242 7.47 4.53 12.10
CA PHE A 242 7.03 3.67 11.01
C PHE A 242 7.74 4.01 9.69
N ALA A 243 7.78 5.31 9.32
CA ALA A 243 8.45 5.74 8.10
C ALA A 243 9.95 5.41 8.09
N ARG A 244 10.63 5.50 9.25
CA ARG A 244 12.04 5.14 9.37
C ARG A 244 12.28 3.64 9.28
N ASP A 245 11.43 2.82 9.93
CA ASP A 245 11.71 1.41 10.17
C ASP A 245 11.15 0.51 9.04
N VAL A 246 10.17 0.99 8.26
CA VAL A 246 9.43 0.19 7.27
C VAL A 246 9.60 0.69 5.82
N ALA A 247 9.86 1.99 5.62
CA ALA A 247 9.95 2.52 4.27
C ALA A 247 11.25 2.11 3.54
N ASN A 248 11.16 1.94 2.24
CA ASN A 248 12.31 1.84 1.33
C ASN A 248 12.73 3.25 0.87
N LYS A 249 11.76 4.15 0.71
CA LYS A 249 11.95 5.53 0.28
C LYS A 249 11.12 6.48 1.13
N VAL A 250 11.69 7.61 1.53
CA VAL A 250 10.99 8.70 2.20
C VAL A 250 11.02 9.93 1.34
N VAL A 251 9.86 10.56 1.17
CA VAL A 251 9.65 11.79 0.40
C VAL A 251 9.18 12.87 1.36
N PHE A 252 9.94 13.94 1.51
CA PHE A 252 9.54 15.10 2.32
C PHE A 252 8.94 16.17 1.44
N MET A 253 7.68 16.53 1.72
CA MET A 253 6.93 17.57 1.02
C MET A 253 6.73 18.81 1.89
N ASP A 254 6.95 19.98 1.30
CA ASP A 254 6.62 21.27 1.93
C ASP A 254 6.23 22.30 0.87
N GLY A 255 5.18 23.10 1.15
CA GLY A 255 4.73 24.18 0.26
C GLY A 255 4.31 23.76 -1.15
N GLY A 256 3.89 22.50 -1.32
CA GLY A 256 3.41 21.96 -2.60
C GLY A 256 4.50 21.36 -3.50
N VAL A 257 5.73 21.23 -3.02
CA VAL A 257 6.85 20.61 -3.75
C VAL A 257 7.46 19.46 -2.97
N ILE A 258 8.15 18.56 -3.65
CA ILE A 258 9.09 17.62 -3.01
C ILE A 258 10.38 18.40 -2.73
N VAL A 259 10.72 18.52 -1.45
CA VAL A 259 11.92 19.23 -1.01
C VAL A 259 13.12 18.30 -0.97
N GLU A 260 12.90 17.08 -0.48
CA GLU A 260 13.94 16.07 -0.36
C GLU A 260 13.35 14.67 -0.44
N GLU A 261 14.06 13.75 -1.08
CA GLU A 261 13.71 12.33 -1.06
C GLU A 261 14.97 11.46 -0.94
N GLY A 262 14.81 10.28 -0.40
CA GLY A 262 15.93 9.34 -0.23
C GLY A 262 15.60 8.16 0.67
N ALA A 263 16.64 7.38 0.97
CA ALA A 263 16.54 6.29 1.93
C ALA A 263 16.17 6.83 3.33
N PRO A 264 15.39 6.07 4.13
CA PRO A 264 15.00 6.51 5.47
C PRO A 264 16.18 6.93 6.34
N GLU A 265 17.26 6.15 6.34
CA GLU A 265 18.45 6.48 7.13
C GLU A 265 19.01 7.88 6.78
N GLN A 266 19.11 8.21 5.50
CA GLN A 266 19.62 9.50 5.05
C GLN A 266 18.67 10.65 5.47
N ILE A 267 17.35 10.49 5.26
CA ILE A 267 16.38 11.55 5.58
C ILE A 267 16.31 11.79 7.09
N PHE A 268 16.31 10.73 7.92
CA PHE A 268 16.12 10.87 9.37
C PHE A 268 17.40 11.16 10.15
N THR A 269 18.59 10.82 9.64
CA THR A 269 19.85 11.00 10.37
C THR A 269 20.72 12.11 9.83
N SER A 270 20.72 12.31 8.51
CA SER A 270 21.58 13.30 7.81
C SER A 270 20.84 13.98 6.66
N PRO A 271 19.69 14.63 6.92
CA PRO A 271 18.97 15.36 5.88
C PRO A 271 19.84 16.47 5.29
N LYS A 272 19.77 16.66 3.98
CA LYS A 272 20.56 17.64 3.25
C LYS A 272 19.93 19.02 3.30
N GLU A 273 18.60 19.06 3.13
CA GLU A 273 17.85 20.30 3.02
C GLU A 273 17.52 20.92 4.39
N GLU A 274 17.73 22.23 4.54
CA GLU A 274 17.47 22.94 5.81
C GLU A 274 15.98 22.84 6.22
N ARG A 275 15.06 22.80 5.26
CA ARG A 275 13.62 22.63 5.52
C ARG A 275 13.32 21.26 6.11
N THR A 276 13.97 20.20 5.63
CA THR A 276 13.85 18.85 6.16
C THR A 276 14.37 18.78 7.59
N LYS A 277 15.56 19.36 7.86
CA LYS A 277 16.15 19.45 9.21
C LYS A 277 15.22 20.16 10.18
N ALA A 278 14.68 21.31 9.79
CA ALA A 278 13.79 22.10 10.63
C ALA A 278 12.48 21.37 10.93
N PHE A 279 11.92 20.63 9.94
CA PHE A 279 10.73 19.83 10.15
C PHE A 279 10.97 18.68 11.12
N LEU A 280 12.01 17.88 10.91
CA LEU A 280 12.34 16.73 11.74
C LEU A 280 12.68 17.13 13.17
N SER A 281 13.45 18.22 13.37
CA SER A 281 13.78 18.74 14.71
C SER A 281 12.53 19.12 15.49
N ARG A 282 11.54 19.73 14.85
CA ARG A 282 10.25 20.07 15.48
C ARG A 282 9.46 18.82 15.89
N MET A 283 9.36 17.84 14.98
CA MET A 283 8.64 16.61 15.26
C MET A 283 9.25 15.79 16.40
N LEU A 284 10.59 15.78 16.51
CA LEU A 284 11.29 15.14 17.64
C LEU A 284 11.06 15.89 18.97
N ALA A 285 11.04 17.21 18.95
CA ALA A 285 10.77 18.01 20.15
C ALA A 285 9.32 17.84 20.66
N GLU A 286 8.35 17.76 19.78
CA GLU A 286 6.94 17.51 20.13
C GLU A 286 6.74 16.13 20.80
N LYS A 287 7.42 15.08 20.32
CA LYS A 287 7.35 13.73 20.93
C LYS A 287 8.04 13.63 22.31
N GLN A 288 8.98 14.52 22.64
CA GLN A 288 9.61 14.54 23.96
C GLN A 288 8.75 15.24 25.02
N ASN A 289 7.77 16.05 24.60
CA ASN A 289 6.90 16.84 25.47
C ASN A 289 5.48 16.24 25.62
N ALA A 290 5.17 15.13 24.95
CA ALA A 290 3.90 14.40 25.00
C ALA A 290 4.01 13.12 25.82
#